data_5a678d27a9f92bd16435224248956551
#
_entry.id   5a678d27a9f92bd16435224248956551
#
_cell.length_a   1.000
_cell.length_b   1.000
_cell.length_c   1.000
_cell.angle_alpha   90.00
_cell.angle_beta   90.00
_cell.angle_gamma   90.00
#
_symmetry.space_group_name_H-M   'P 1'
#
loop_
_entity.id
_entity.type
_entity.pdbx_description
1 polymer ?
#
loop_
_entity_poly.entity_id
_entity_poly.type
_entity_poly.pdbx_seq_one_letter_code
_entity_poly.pdbx_strand_id
1 'polypeptide(L)'
;MSRIYRSLPPAGTRLGIAFSGGLDTRCAVAWLAEQGQEVYAYTADLAQPDEANPADIPPIALEHGAKAAGLLDCRDALVREGLIAIQCGAFHLRTAGKAYFNTTPLGRAVTTTAIVRAMMADDVHVFGDGSTHKGNDIQRFYRYGVLVDPTLKIYKPWLDGAFVRAFGGRTEMSEYLNRIGKPYKMGVEKAYSTDANLLGATHEAKDLERLDTGMRIVNPIMGVAPWRADQAIAAEEITLGFEQGVPTSINGQRFASRVELFMEANRI
;
A
#
# COMPACT_ATOMS: atom_id res chain seq x y z
N MET A 1 -22.40 20.20 -3.14
CA MET A 1 -22.40 19.16 -2.09
C MET A 1 -20.95 18.77 -1.76
N SER A 2 -20.65 18.47 -0.48
CA SER A 2 -19.31 18.02 -0.10
C SER A 2 -18.94 16.75 -0.84
N ARG A 3 -17.69 16.63 -1.29
CA ARG A 3 -17.15 15.41 -1.93
C ARG A 3 -16.87 14.30 -0.92
N ILE A 4 -16.68 14.68 0.35
CA ILE A 4 -16.32 13.78 1.43
C ILE A 4 -17.54 13.49 2.29
N TYR A 5 -17.88 12.23 2.46
CA TYR A 5 -18.81 11.74 3.47
C TYR A 5 -18.12 11.77 4.84
N ARG A 6 -18.71 12.41 5.82
CA ARG A 6 -18.26 12.46 7.22
C ARG A 6 -19.00 11.47 8.13
N SER A 7 -19.97 10.78 7.56
CA SER A 7 -20.73 9.70 8.14
C SER A 7 -21.04 8.69 7.05
N LEU A 8 -21.54 7.52 7.42
CA LEU A 8 -21.92 6.47 6.47
C LEU A 8 -22.76 7.04 5.32
N PRO A 9 -22.44 6.67 4.08
CA PRO A 9 -23.34 6.87 2.95
C PRO A 9 -24.68 6.15 3.17
N PRO A 10 -25.73 6.45 2.40
CA PRO A 10 -26.99 5.73 2.45
C PRO A 10 -26.79 4.21 2.31
N ALA A 11 -27.62 3.41 3.00
CA ALA A 11 -27.56 1.94 2.87
C ALA A 11 -27.74 1.52 1.39
N GLY A 12 -27.07 0.44 1.01
CA GLY A 12 -27.02 -0.02 -0.38
C GLY A 12 -26.04 0.76 -1.29
N THR A 13 -25.29 1.73 -0.74
CA THR A 13 -24.26 2.42 -1.52
C THR A 13 -23.15 1.43 -1.90
N ARG A 14 -22.75 1.42 -3.19
CA ARG A 14 -21.55 0.72 -3.65
C ARG A 14 -20.31 1.52 -3.22
N LEU A 15 -19.46 0.87 -2.43
CA LEU A 15 -18.30 1.48 -1.82
C LEU A 15 -17.05 0.66 -2.13
N GLY A 16 -16.11 1.26 -2.86
CA GLY A 16 -14.82 0.67 -3.17
C GLY A 16 -13.82 0.91 -2.04
N ILE A 17 -13.15 -0.15 -1.58
CA ILE A 17 -12.13 -0.08 -0.53
C ILE A 17 -10.78 -0.54 -1.09
N ALA A 18 -9.74 0.30 -0.91
CA ALA A 18 -8.36 -0.15 -1.05
C ALA A 18 -8.06 -1.15 0.07
N PHE A 19 -7.95 -2.42 -0.29
CA PHE A 19 -7.88 -3.53 0.65
C PHE A 19 -6.50 -4.16 0.67
N SER A 20 -5.84 -4.10 1.81
CA SER A 20 -4.50 -4.67 2.02
C SER A 20 -4.51 -6.01 2.75
N GLY A 21 -5.68 -6.51 3.18
CA GLY A 21 -5.76 -7.71 4.03
C GLY A 21 -5.28 -7.50 5.47
N GLY A 22 -4.87 -6.32 5.86
CA GLY A 22 -4.50 -5.98 7.23
C GLY A 22 -5.71 -5.79 8.16
N LEU A 23 -5.44 -5.70 9.47
CA LEU A 23 -6.46 -5.58 10.52
C LEU A 23 -7.48 -4.48 10.23
N ASP A 24 -6.99 -3.26 9.93
CA ASP A 24 -7.83 -2.08 9.70
C ASP A 24 -8.80 -2.29 8.51
N THR A 25 -8.29 -2.83 7.40
CA THR A 25 -9.11 -3.03 6.19
C THR A 25 -10.09 -4.18 6.34
N ARG A 26 -9.73 -5.26 7.07
CA ARG A 26 -10.69 -6.34 7.39
C ARG A 26 -11.82 -5.83 8.27
N CYS A 27 -11.52 -5.07 9.32
CA CYS A 27 -12.53 -4.45 10.18
C CYS A 27 -13.41 -3.48 9.39
N ALA A 28 -12.81 -2.65 8.53
CA ALA A 28 -13.57 -1.70 7.72
C ALA A 28 -14.55 -2.42 6.79
N VAL A 29 -14.11 -3.47 6.07
CA VAL A 29 -14.97 -4.25 5.18
C VAL A 29 -16.11 -4.91 5.95
N ALA A 30 -15.81 -5.62 7.05
CA ALA A 30 -16.80 -6.32 7.84
C ALA A 30 -17.84 -5.35 8.44
N TRP A 31 -17.37 -4.25 9.02
CA TRP A 31 -18.27 -3.26 9.62
C TRP A 31 -19.15 -2.57 8.57
N LEU A 32 -18.60 -2.19 7.42
CA LEU A 32 -19.37 -1.57 6.33
C LEU A 32 -20.44 -2.51 5.79
N ALA A 33 -20.13 -3.79 5.63
CA ALA A 33 -21.08 -4.80 5.22
C ALA A 33 -22.22 -4.96 6.26
N GLU A 34 -21.92 -4.98 7.56
CA GLU A 34 -22.93 -4.99 8.65
C GLU A 34 -23.79 -3.73 8.64
N GLN A 35 -23.26 -2.58 8.19
CA GLN A 35 -24.02 -1.33 8.04
C GLN A 35 -24.83 -1.28 6.73
N GLY A 36 -24.89 -2.37 5.97
CA GLY A 36 -25.69 -2.47 4.77
C GLY A 36 -25.06 -1.82 3.53
N GLN A 37 -23.75 -1.60 3.52
CA GLN A 37 -23.04 -1.12 2.33
C GLN A 37 -22.69 -2.27 1.39
N GLU A 38 -22.72 -2.02 0.08
CA GLU A 38 -22.20 -2.95 -0.92
C GLU A 38 -20.69 -2.72 -1.10
N VAL A 39 -19.85 -3.47 -0.38
CA VAL A 39 -18.40 -3.26 -0.36
C VAL A 39 -17.74 -4.00 -1.52
N TYR A 40 -16.94 -3.27 -2.30
CA TYR A 40 -16.07 -3.77 -3.37
C TYR A 40 -14.62 -3.58 -2.92
N ALA A 41 -13.88 -4.67 -2.76
CA ALA A 41 -12.52 -4.63 -2.25
C ALA A 41 -11.51 -4.76 -3.40
N TYR A 42 -10.55 -3.84 -3.47
CA TYR A 42 -9.52 -3.84 -4.51
C TYR A 42 -8.13 -3.91 -3.88
N THR A 43 -7.38 -4.92 -4.26
CA THR A 43 -5.99 -5.14 -3.84
C THR A 43 -5.05 -4.83 -4.99
N ALA A 44 -4.00 -4.06 -4.75
CA ALA A 44 -2.98 -3.76 -5.75
C ALA A 44 -1.75 -4.64 -5.54
N ASP A 45 -1.34 -5.37 -6.58
CA ASP A 45 -0.05 -6.05 -6.62
C ASP A 45 1.01 -5.09 -7.18
N LEU A 46 1.93 -4.69 -6.31
CA LEU A 46 3.09 -3.85 -6.62
C LEU A 46 4.41 -4.66 -6.50
N ALA A 47 4.33 -5.99 -6.49
CA ALA A 47 5.41 -6.91 -6.15
C ALA A 47 6.05 -6.56 -4.78
N GLN A 48 5.22 -6.41 -3.77
CA GLN A 48 5.66 -6.15 -2.39
C GLN A 48 6.47 -7.35 -1.88
N PRO A 49 7.72 -7.17 -1.44
CA PRO A 49 8.57 -8.28 -1.03
C PRO A 49 8.15 -8.93 0.30
N ASP A 50 7.30 -8.27 1.08
CA ASP A 50 6.72 -8.79 2.32
C ASP A 50 5.36 -9.46 2.13
N GLU A 51 4.85 -9.55 0.90
CA GLU A 51 3.62 -10.25 0.56
C GLU A 51 3.92 -11.53 -0.22
N ALA A 52 3.77 -12.67 0.44
CA ALA A 52 4.14 -13.97 -0.14
C ALA A 52 3.30 -14.34 -1.37
N ASN A 53 1.99 -14.10 -1.31
CA ASN A 53 1.06 -14.37 -2.41
C ASN A 53 -0.09 -13.35 -2.41
N PRO A 54 -0.01 -12.28 -3.20
CA PRO A 54 -1.07 -11.28 -3.29
C PRO A 54 -2.45 -11.85 -3.68
N ALA A 55 -2.49 -13.00 -4.36
CA ALA A 55 -3.75 -13.64 -4.76
C ALA A 55 -4.57 -14.17 -3.56
N ASP A 56 -3.96 -14.36 -2.40
CA ASP A 56 -4.65 -14.81 -1.19
C ASP A 56 -5.43 -13.67 -0.49
N ILE A 57 -5.21 -12.41 -0.88
CA ILE A 57 -5.80 -11.25 -0.22
C ILE A 57 -7.28 -11.03 -0.61
N PRO A 58 -7.69 -11.04 -1.89
CA PRO A 58 -9.09 -10.82 -2.26
C PRO A 58 -10.08 -11.83 -1.63
N PRO A 59 -9.80 -13.14 -1.53
CA PRO A 59 -10.66 -14.08 -0.82
C PRO A 59 -10.96 -13.66 0.62
N ILE A 60 -9.98 -13.09 1.32
CA ILE A 60 -10.16 -12.60 2.68
C ILE A 60 -11.23 -11.49 2.74
N ALA A 61 -11.24 -10.58 1.75
CA ALA A 61 -12.27 -9.53 1.71
C ALA A 61 -13.69 -10.12 1.54
N LEU A 62 -13.84 -11.14 0.69
CA LEU A 62 -15.11 -11.84 0.50
C LEU A 62 -15.56 -12.52 1.80
N GLU A 63 -14.64 -13.19 2.51
CA GLU A 63 -14.91 -13.78 3.82
C GLU A 63 -15.38 -12.73 4.84
N HIS A 64 -14.93 -11.48 4.73
CA HIS A 64 -15.31 -10.38 5.61
C HIS A 64 -16.56 -9.62 5.14
N GLY A 65 -17.27 -10.10 4.12
CA GLY A 65 -18.54 -9.56 3.67
C GLY A 65 -18.46 -8.60 2.50
N ALA A 66 -17.31 -8.49 1.82
CA ALA A 66 -17.27 -7.78 0.55
C ALA A 66 -18.18 -8.48 -0.47
N LYS A 67 -18.91 -7.70 -1.27
CA LYS A 67 -19.75 -8.19 -2.38
C LYS A 67 -18.91 -8.68 -3.55
N ALA A 68 -17.80 -8.02 -3.79
CA ALA A 68 -16.80 -8.41 -4.79
C ALA A 68 -15.40 -8.04 -4.29
N ALA A 69 -14.40 -8.79 -4.76
CA ALA A 69 -13.01 -8.48 -4.48
C ALA A 69 -12.14 -8.82 -5.69
N GLY A 70 -11.12 -8.01 -5.97
CA GLY A 70 -10.23 -8.19 -7.10
C GLY A 70 -8.78 -7.84 -6.78
N LEU A 71 -7.85 -8.57 -7.43
CA LEU A 71 -6.43 -8.26 -7.47
C LEU A 71 -6.12 -7.49 -8.75
N LEU A 72 -5.48 -6.36 -8.62
CA LEU A 72 -5.06 -5.50 -9.72
C LEU A 72 -3.55 -5.60 -9.90
N ASP A 73 -3.10 -6.11 -11.04
CA ASP A 73 -1.67 -6.12 -11.37
C ASP A 73 -1.21 -4.71 -11.71
N CYS A 74 -0.44 -4.13 -10.82
CA CYS A 74 0.09 -2.77 -10.91
C CYS A 74 1.60 -2.74 -11.18
N ARG A 75 2.24 -3.89 -11.36
CA ARG A 75 3.71 -4.02 -11.43
C ARG A 75 4.30 -3.28 -12.63
N ASP A 76 3.73 -3.48 -13.82
CA ASP A 76 4.22 -2.80 -15.03
C ASP A 76 4.00 -1.28 -14.96
N ALA A 77 2.84 -0.85 -14.47
CA ALA A 77 2.56 0.57 -14.25
C ALA A 77 3.54 1.19 -13.25
N LEU A 78 3.85 0.48 -12.14
CA LEU A 78 4.80 0.96 -11.14
C LEU A 78 6.21 1.12 -11.72
N VAL A 79 6.69 0.13 -12.48
CA VAL A 79 8.02 0.19 -13.11
C VAL A 79 8.09 1.31 -14.14
N ARG A 80 7.06 1.47 -14.97
CA ARG A 80 6.99 2.56 -15.95
C ARG A 80 7.08 3.93 -15.31
N GLU A 81 6.23 4.20 -14.31
CA GLU A 81 6.23 5.48 -13.59
C GLU A 81 7.52 5.67 -12.77
N GLY A 82 8.08 4.57 -12.22
CA GLY A 82 9.35 4.58 -11.53
C GLY A 82 10.53 4.97 -12.42
N LEU A 83 10.59 4.44 -13.63
CA LEU A 83 11.61 4.81 -14.60
C LEU A 83 11.53 6.30 -14.99
N ILE A 84 10.32 6.81 -15.22
CA ILE A 84 10.11 8.24 -15.48
C ILE A 84 10.58 9.08 -14.29
N ALA A 85 10.25 8.66 -13.07
CA ALA A 85 10.68 9.35 -11.86
C ALA A 85 12.21 9.36 -11.69
N ILE A 86 12.88 8.24 -12.01
CA ILE A 86 14.35 8.15 -12.01
C ILE A 86 14.95 9.09 -13.06
N GLN A 87 14.46 9.06 -14.30
CA GLN A 87 14.92 9.90 -15.41
C GLN A 87 14.78 11.39 -15.11
N CYS A 88 13.71 11.78 -14.40
CA CYS A 88 13.48 13.17 -13.98
C CYS A 88 14.20 13.55 -12.67
N GLY A 89 14.93 12.64 -12.02
CA GLY A 89 15.53 12.86 -10.71
C GLY A 89 14.51 13.08 -9.59
N ALA A 90 13.26 12.62 -9.74
CA ALA A 90 12.16 12.89 -8.81
C ALA A 90 12.33 12.21 -7.44
N PHE A 91 13.20 11.21 -7.33
CA PHE A 91 13.55 10.57 -6.05
C PHE A 91 14.64 11.31 -5.27
N HIS A 92 15.21 12.38 -5.80
CA HIS A 92 16.28 13.15 -5.16
C HIS A 92 15.71 14.14 -4.14
N LEU A 93 14.92 13.65 -3.19
CA LEU A 93 14.44 14.45 -2.07
C LEU A 93 15.58 14.68 -1.08
N ARG A 94 15.70 15.89 -0.56
CA ARG A 94 16.64 16.22 0.50
C ARG A 94 15.90 16.64 1.75
N THR A 95 16.17 15.93 2.84
CA THR A 95 15.64 16.25 4.17
C THR A 95 16.81 16.41 5.13
N ALA A 96 16.91 17.55 5.78
CA ALA A 96 18.01 17.89 6.67
C ALA A 96 19.42 17.67 6.04
N GLY A 97 19.55 18.01 4.75
CA GLY A 97 20.82 17.87 4.00
C GLY A 97 21.15 16.46 3.51
N LYS A 98 20.31 15.46 3.82
CA LYS A 98 20.50 14.07 3.39
C LYS A 98 19.53 13.71 2.27
N ALA A 99 20.00 12.91 1.31
CA ALA A 99 19.13 12.32 0.29
C ALA A 99 18.18 11.31 0.93
N TYR A 100 16.93 11.37 0.53
CA TYR A 100 15.87 10.48 1.00
C TYR A 100 15.09 9.94 -0.18
N PHE A 101 15.14 8.62 -0.35
CA PHE A 101 14.45 7.93 -1.43
C PHE A 101 13.17 7.32 -0.88
N ASN A 102 12.02 7.90 -1.25
CA ASN A 102 10.72 7.40 -0.81
C ASN A 102 9.85 7.05 -2.02
N THR A 103 9.62 5.77 -2.23
CA THR A 103 8.81 5.25 -3.33
C THR A 103 7.32 5.13 -2.97
N THR A 104 6.96 5.28 -1.69
CA THR A 104 5.57 5.18 -1.21
C THR A 104 4.61 6.12 -1.94
N PRO A 105 4.90 7.44 -2.15
CA PRO A 105 3.99 8.32 -2.87
C PRO A 105 3.68 7.85 -4.29
N LEU A 106 4.70 7.34 -5.00
CA LEU A 106 4.54 6.79 -6.35
C LEU A 106 3.70 5.52 -6.32
N GLY A 107 4.00 4.59 -5.41
CA GLY A 107 3.19 3.39 -5.20
C GLY A 107 1.72 3.73 -4.94
N ARG A 108 1.43 4.73 -4.08
CA ARG A 108 0.06 5.17 -3.81
C ARG A 108 -0.62 5.81 -5.03
N ALA A 109 0.12 6.55 -5.86
CA ALA A 109 -0.42 7.11 -7.10
C ALA A 109 -0.83 6.00 -8.08
N VAL A 110 0.03 5.01 -8.28
CA VAL A 110 -0.24 3.85 -9.15
C VAL A 110 -1.41 3.03 -8.63
N THR A 111 -1.39 2.65 -7.34
CA THR A 111 -2.46 1.92 -6.66
C THR A 111 -3.81 2.63 -6.81
N THR A 112 -3.85 3.92 -6.45
CA THR A 112 -5.12 4.67 -6.49
C THR A 112 -5.65 4.79 -7.91
N THR A 113 -4.77 5.02 -8.88
CA THR A 113 -5.15 5.10 -10.30
C THR A 113 -5.78 3.79 -10.79
N ALA A 114 -5.16 2.66 -10.46
CA ALA A 114 -5.67 1.35 -10.83
C ALA A 114 -7.03 1.05 -10.16
N ILE A 115 -7.14 1.31 -8.85
CA ILE A 115 -8.36 1.08 -8.09
C ILE A 115 -9.51 1.93 -8.62
N VAL A 116 -9.31 3.25 -8.81
CA VAL A 116 -10.40 4.13 -9.27
C VAL A 116 -10.87 3.75 -10.68
N ARG A 117 -9.95 3.33 -11.57
CA ARG A 117 -10.34 2.82 -12.90
C ARG A 117 -11.14 1.51 -12.81
N ALA A 118 -10.76 0.59 -11.94
CA ALA A 118 -11.53 -0.63 -11.70
C ALA A 118 -12.89 -0.31 -11.10
N MET A 119 -12.97 0.60 -10.14
CA MET A 119 -14.23 1.09 -9.57
C MET A 119 -15.16 1.67 -10.65
N MET A 120 -14.63 2.49 -11.56
CA MET A 120 -15.42 3.04 -12.67
C MET A 120 -16.00 1.94 -13.57
N ALA A 121 -15.23 0.88 -13.83
CA ALA A 121 -15.69 -0.27 -14.61
C ALA A 121 -16.81 -1.07 -13.89
N ASP A 122 -16.76 -1.09 -12.56
CA ASP A 122 -17.75 -1.78 -11.71
C ASP A 122 -18.93 -0.87 -11.32
N ASP A 123 -19.02 0.36 -11.84
CA ASP A 123 -20.04 1.35 -11.48
C ASP A 123 -20.04 1.67 -9.97
N VAL A 124 -18.84 1.84 -9.38
CA VAL A 124 -18.61 2.17 -7.99
C VAL A 124 -18.03 3.59 -7.88
N HIS A 125 -18.73 4.50 -7.20
CA HIS A 125 -18.39 5.93 -7.19
C HIS A 125 -18.02 6.50 -5.82
N VAL A 126 -17.99 5.68 -4.79
CA VAL A 126 -17.54 6.06 -3.44
C VAL A 126 -16.27 5.28 -3.12
N PHE A 127 -15.17 5.99 -2.88
CA PHE A 127 -13.86 5.41 -2.60
C PHE A 127 -13.49 5.56 -1.13
N GLY A 128 -12.97 4.49 -0.55
CA GLY A 128 -12.46 4.43 0.81
C GLY A 128 -11.14 3.68 0.92
N ASP A 129 -10.48 3.87 2.02
CA ASP A 129 -9.25 3.17 2.41
C ASP A 129 -9.10 3.10 3.93
N GLY A 130 -8.18 2.28 4.43
CA GLY A 130 -7.89 2.10 5.84
C GLY A 130 -6.98 3.16 6.47
N SER A 131 -6.67 4.25 5.78
CA SER A 131 -5.73 5.26 6.29
C SER A 131 -6.26 5.99 7.51
N THR A 132 -5.41 6.14 8.51
CA THR A 132 -5.70 6.93 9.72
C THR A 132 -5.57 8.43 9.45
N HIS A 133 -6.26 9.25 10.25
CA HIS A 133 -6.24 10.72 10.08
C HIS A 133 -4.87 11.38 10.35
N LYS A 134 -3.94 10.67 11.01
CA LYS A 134 -2.59 11.15 11.31
C LYS A 134 -1.56 10.79 10.23
N GLY A 135 -1.89 9.85 9.34
CA GLY A 135 -0.97 9.38 8.30
C GLY A 135 -1.01 10.23 7.02
N ASN A 136 0.04 10.13 6.22
CA ASN A 136 0.13 10.81 4.92
C ASN A 136 -0.82 10.22 3.87
N ASP A 137 -1.13 8.93 3.97
CA ASP A 137 -1.88 8.19 2.95
C ASP A 137 -3.33 8.67 2.82
N ILE A 138 -3.91 9.19 3.90
CA ILE A 138 -5.26 9.78 3.84
C ILE A 138 -5.37 10.90 2.78
N GLN A 139 -4.30 11.69 2.61
CA GLN A 139 -4.23 12.75 1.61
C GLN A 139 -3.78 12.22 0.24
N ARG A 140 -2.87 11.24 0.20
CA ARG A 140 -2.39 10.64 -1.04
C ARG A 140 -3.53 9.97 -1.80
N PHE A 141 -4.26 9.06 -1.17
CA PHE A 141 -5.41 8.39 -1.77
C PHE A 141 -6.50 9.38 -2.21
N TYR A 142 -6.81 10.39 -1.39
CA TYR A 142 -7.76 11.43 -1.75
C TYR A 142 -7.34 12.18 -3.01
N ARG A 143 -6.12 12.73 -3.02
CA ARG A 143 -5.63 13.56 -4.12
C ARG A 143 -5.55 12.78 -5.43
N TYR A 144 -4.95 11.59 -5.39
CA TYR A 144 -4.80 10.78 -6.59
C TYR A 144 -6.15 10.28 -7.09
N GLY A 145 -7.06 9.89 -6.22
CA GLY A 145 -8.40 9.46 -6.61
C GLY A 145 -9.16 10.55 -7.36
N VAL A 146 -9.18 11.78 -6.85
CA VAL A 146 -9.89 12.88 -7.51
C VAL A 146 -9.19 13.44 -8.75
N LEU A 147 -7.90 13.12 -8.95
CA LEU A 147 -7.21 13.41 -10.21
C LEU A 147 -7.63 12.43 -11.32
N VAL A 148 -7.92 11.18 -10.96
CA VAL A 148 -8.40 10.16 -11.92
C VAL A 148 -9.87 10.37 -12.26
N ASP A 149 -10.71 10.56 -11.23
CA ASP A 149 -12.13 10.87 -11.38
C ASP A 149 -12.52 12.10 -10.55
N PRO A 150 -12.71 13.27 -11.19
CA PRO A 150 -13.13 14.47 -10.50
C PRO A 150 -14.51 14.40 -9.84
N THR A 151 -15.34 13.41 -10.17
CA THR A 151 -16.68 13.21 -9.60
C THR A 151 -16.69 12.27 -8.40
N LEU A 152 -15.56 11.58 -8.14
CA LEU A 152 -15.40 10.61 -7.08
C LEU A 152 -15.84 11.14 -5.73
N LYS A 153 -16.65 10.37 -5.01
CA LYS A 153 -16.99 10.59 -3.62
C LYS A 153 -16.01 9.84 -2.72
N ILE A 154 -15.74 10.38 -1.57
CA ILE A 154 -14.78 9.80 -0.62
C ILE A 154 -15.48 9.49 0.68
N TYR A 155 -15.30 8.27 1.17
CA TYR A 155 -15.64 7.87 2.52
C TYR A 155 -14.44 7.17 3.17
N LYS A 156 -14.03 7.64 4.33
CA LYS A 156 -12.91 7.04 5.07
C LYS A 156 -13.40 6.63 6.45
N PRO A 157 -13.36 5.32 6.78
CA PRO A 157 -13.83 4.83 8.09
C PRO A 157 -13.23 5.60 9.27
N TRP A 158 -11.93 5.85 9.25
CA TRP A 158 -11.24 6.58 10.33
C TRP A 158 -11.58 8.08 10.43
N LEU A 159 -12.38 8.64 9.52
CA LEU A 159 -12.96 9.98 9.61
C LEU A 159 -14.43 9.96 10.03
N ASP A 160 -15.04 8.79 10.15
CA ASP A 160 -16.40 8.61 10.64
C ASP A 160 -16.39 8.39 12.15
N GLY A 161 -17.07 9.30 12.87
CA GLY A 161 -17.17 9.21 14.33
C GLY A 161 -17.86 7.93 14.82
N ALA A 162 -18.74 7.30 14.02
CA ALA A 162 -19.34 6.03 14.37
C ALA A 162 -18.33 4.88 14.34
N PHE A 163 -17.51 4.82 13.29
CA PHE A 163 -16.42 3.84 13.17
C PHE A 163 -15.40 4.03 14.30
N VAL A 164 -14.96 5.27 14.52
CA VAL A 164 -13.96 5.59 15.57
C VAL A 164 -14.45 5.22 16.96
N ARG A 165 -15.76 5.41 17.25
CA ARG A 165 -16.35 4.99 18.53
C ARG A 165 -16.46 3.47 18.66
N ALA A 166 -16.70 2.76 17.54
CA ALA A 166 -16.79 1.30 17.55
C ALA A 166 -15.40 0.65 17.71
N PHE A 167 -14.36 1.30 17.20
CA PHE A 167 -13.00 0.77 17.14
C PHE A 167 -12.01 1.81 17.68
N GLY A 168 -11.80 1.85 18.97
CA GLY A 168 -10.85 2.77 19.60
C GLY A 168 -9.40 2.52 19.21
N GLY A 169 -9.04 1.27 18.86
CA GLY A 169 -7.70 0.87 18.47
C GLY A 169 -7.62 -0.59 17.98
N ARG A 170 -6.40 -1.11 17.93
CA ARG A 170 -6.13 -2.47 17.42
C ARG A 170 -6.73 -3.58 18.26
N THR A 171 -6.83 -3.37 19.57
CA THR A 171 -7.43 -4.35 20.50
C THR A 171 -8.91 -4.52 20.18
N GLU A 172 -9.66 -3.44 20.14
CA GLU A 172 -11.10 -3.44 19.87
C GLU A 172 -11.41 -4.00 18.47
N MET A 173 -10.56 -3.69 17.47
CA MET A 173 -10.67 -4.28 16.14
C MET A 173 -10.45 -5.80 16.17
N SER A 174 -9.47 -6.29 16.91
CA SER A 174 -9.20 -7.73 17.02
C SER A 174 -10.34 -8.45 17.77
N GLU A 175 -10.86 -7.84 18.84
CA GLU A 175 -12.01 -8.37 19.57
C GLU A 175 -13.28 -8.42 18.71
N TYR A 176 -13.49 -7.37 17.89
CA TYR A 176 -14.61 -7.35 16.95
C TYR A 176 -14.51 -8.50 15.93
N LEU A 177 -13.35 -8.69 15.29
CA LEU A 177 -13.16 -9.77 14.33
C LEU A 177 -13.32 -11.15 14.99
N ASN A 178 -12.84 -11.33 16.22
CA ASN A 178 -13.05 -12.55 16.99
C ASN A 178 -14.56 -12.80 17.24
N ARG A 179 -15.31 -11.76 17.62
CA ARG A 179 -16.74 -11.84 17.91
C ARG A 179 -17.56 -12.26 16.68
N ILE A 180 -17.18 -11.80 15.49
CA ILE A 180 -17.87 -12.18 14.24
C ILE A 180 -17.34 -13.48 13.63
N GLY A 181 -16.50 -14.24 14.36
CA GLY A 181 -15.97 -15.53 13.94
C GLY A 181 -14.88 -15.46 12.85
N LYS A 182 -14.22 -14.30 12.71
CA LYS A 182 -13.17 -14.05 11.71
C LYS A 182 -11.87 -13.58 12.37
N PRO A 183 -11.25 -14.42 13.21
CA PRO A 183 -10.13 -14.01 14.02
C PRO A 183 -8.95 -13.51 13.16
N TYR A 184 -8.40 -12.39 13.53
CA TYR A 184 -7.15 -11.87 12.97
C TYR A 184 -5.97 -12.37 13.80
N LYS A 185 -5.15 -13.23 13.20
CA LYS A 185 -3.89 -13.63 13.85
C LYS A 185 -2.95 -12.43 13.79
N MET A 186 -2.84 -11.73 14.91
CA MET A 186 -1.81 -10.70 15.04
C MET A 186 -0.45 -11.38 14.93
N GLY A 187 0.34 -10.99 13.91
CA GLY A 187 1.75 -11.32 13.89
C GLY A 187 2.46 -10.70 15.09
N VAL A 188 3.71 -11.10 15.32
CA VAL A 188 4.56 -10.47 16.34
C VAL A 188 4.50 -8.95 16.11
N GLU A 189 4.19 -8.19 17.17
CA GLU A 189 4.08 -6.75 17.09
C GLU A 189 5.44 -6.18 16.67
N LYS A 190 5.53 -5.70 15.44
CA LYS A 190 6.76 -5.06 14.95
C LYS A 190 6.88 -3.69 15.60
N ALA A 191 8.10 -3.34 16.01
CA ALA A 191 8.45 -2.03 16.59
C ALA A 191 8.30 -0.86 15.58
N TYR A 192 7.99 -1.15 14.33
CA TYR A 192 7.82 -0.18 13.25
C TYR A 192 6.82 -0.68 12.20
N SER A 193 6.34 0.21 11.35
CA SER A 193 5.57 -0.09 10.15
C SER A 193 6.48 -0.16 8.93
N THR A 194 6.08 -0.91 7.92
CA THR A 194 6.81 -1.05 6.66
C THR A 194 5.87 -0.75 5.51
N ASP A 195 6.32 0.09 4.57
CA ASP A 195 5.75 0.27 3.25
C ASP A 195 6.73 -0.24 2.21
N ALA A 196 6.32 -1.20 1.40
CA ALA A 196 7.18 -1.82 0.40
C ALA A 196 6.49 -1.94 -0.95
N ASN A 197 7.29 -1.89 -2.00
CA ASN A 197 6.91 -2.20 -3.37
C ASN A 197 8.17 -2.58 -4.15
N LEU A 198 8.03 -2.96 -5.42
CA LEU A 198 9.14 -3.38 -6.26
C LEU A 198 10.30 -2.37 -6.35
N LEU A 199 10.04 -1.08 -6.14
CA LEU A 199 11.05 -0.01 -6.27
C LEU A 199 11.78 0.30 -4.96
N GLY A 200 11.29 -0.16 -3.82
CA GLY A 200 11.91 0.10 -2.53
C GLY A 200 11.00 -0.12 -1.34
N ALA A 201 11.61 -0.05 -0.16
CA ALA A 201 10.91 -0.17 1.12
C ALA A 201 11.27 0.99 2.05
N THR A 202 10.30 1.43 2.85
CA THR A 202 10.50 2.36 3.96
C THR A 202 10.05 1.72 5.26
N HIS A 203 10.75 2.05 6.34
CA HIS A 203 10.41 1.64 7.69
C HIS A 203 10.14 2.89 8.51
N GLU A 204 8.98 2.99 9.15
CA GLU A 204 8.55 4.21 9.84
C GLU A 204 7.60 3.89 11.01
N ALA A 205 7.21 4.92 11.73
CA ALA A 205 6.24 4.88 12.82
C ALA A 205 6.67 4.14 14.10
N LYS A 206 5.82 4.15 15.13
CA LYS A 206 5.99 3.49 16.41
C LYS A 206 7.31 3.88 17.10
N ASP A 207 8.19 2.90 17.40
CA ASP A 207 9.44 3.16 18.10
C ASP A 207 10.42 4.00 17.27
N LEU A 208 10.32 3.99 15.94
CA LEU A 208 11.15 4.85 15.08
C LEU A 208 10.78 6.34 15.16
N GLU A 209 9.61 6.71 15.69
CA GLU A 209 9.24 8.11 15.95
C GLU A 209 9.84 8.67 17.22
N ARG A 210 10.40 7.83 18.08
CA ARG A 210 11.04 8.23 19.32
C ARG A 210 12.43 8.76 19.03
N LEU A 211 12.76 9.93 19.54
CA LEU A 211 14.06 10.58 19.32
C LEU A 211 15.24 9.82 19.97
N ASP A 212 14.97 8.95 20.93
CA ASP A 212 15.93 8.11 21.62
C ASP A 212 16.13 6.73 20.98
N THR A 213 15.35 6.40 19.93
CA THR A 213 15.43 5.11 19.27
C THR A 213 16.26 5.22 17.98
N GLY A 214 17.31 4.42 17.89
CA GLY A 214 18.17 4.35 16.70
C GLY A 214 17.60 3.41 15.63
N MET A 215 18.05 3.60 14.39
CA MET A 215 17.64 2.77 13.24
C MET A 215 18.03 1.28 13.35
N ARG A 216 18.89 0.92 14.32
CA ARG A 216 19.36 -0.48 14.49
C ARG A 216 18.26 -1.48 14.87
N ILE A 217 17.08 -1.01 15.27
CA ILE A 217 15.91 -1.88 15.51
C ILE A 217 15.30 -2.41 14.20
N VAL A 218 15.63 -1.77 13.07
CA VAL A 218 15.07 -2.15 11.77
C VAL A 218 15.76 -3.40 11.23
N ASN A 219 14.95 -4.37 10.82
CA ASN A 219 15.36 -5.47 9.98
C ASN A 219 14.86 -5.17 8.56
N PRO A 220 15.72 -4.70 7.65
CA PRO A 220 15.28 -4.29 6.32
C PRO A 220 14.76 -5.49 5.53
N ILE A 221 13.67 -5.28 4.78
CA ILE A 221 13.08 -6.31 3.92
C ILE A 221 13.62 -6.27 2.49
N MET A 222 14.33 -5.20 2.14
CA MET A 222 15.08 -5.05 0.90
C MET A 222 16.48 -4.55 1.24
N GLY A 223 17.50 -5.13 0.60
CA GLY A 223 18.88 -4.86 0.92
C GLY A 223 19.32 -5.44 2.26
N VAL A 224 20.41 -4.93 2.80
CA VAL A 224 21.05 -5.42 4.02
C VAL A 224 21.20 -4.32 5.05
N ALA A 225 21.26 -4.69 6.32
CA ALA A 225 21.49 -3.77 7.44
C ALA A 225 23.01 -3.48 7.57
N PRO A 226 23.52 -2.33 7.12
CA PRO A 226 24.97 -2.06 7.11
C PRO A 226 25.59 -1.93 8.51
N TRP A 227 24.75 -1.85 9.55
CA TRP A 227 25.17 -1.81 10.95
C TRP A 227 25.29 -3.20 11.61
N ARG A 228 24.97 -4.27 10.89
CA ARG A 228 25.08 -5.65 11.42
C ARG A 228 26.45 -6.22 11.11
N ALA A 229 27.20 -6.57 12.17
CA ALA A 229 28.55 -7.11 12.03
C ALA A 229 28.61 -8.53 11.45
N ASP A 230 27.49 -9.26 11.49
CA ASP A 230 27.33 -10.61 10.96
C ASP A 230 27.04 -10.64 9.45
N GLN A 231 26.94 -9.48 8.80
CA GLN A 231 26.69 -9.36 7.36
C GLN A 231 27.97 -8.86 6.66
N ALA A 232 28.74 -9.81 6.12
CA ALA A 232 29.84 -9.47 5.21
C ALA A 232 29.27 -9.24 3.81
N ILE A 233 29.36 -8.02 3.31
CA ILE A 233 28.97 -7.67 1.95
C ILE A 233 30.25 -7.58 1.12
N ALA A 234 30.45 -8.52 0.19
CA ALA A 234 31.52 -8.44 -0.79
C ALA A 234 31.18 -7.36 -1.85
N ALA A 235 32.18 -6.63 -2.30
CA ALA A 235 31.99 -5.74 -3.45
C ALA A 235 31.73 -6.59 -4.71
N GLU A 236 30.73 -6.21 -5.48
CA GLU A 236 30.35 -6.86 -6.73
C GLU A 236 30.24 -5.80 -7.83
N GLU A 237 30.75 -6.11 -9.03
CA GLU A 237 30.55 -5.27 -10.19
C GLU A 237 29.34 -5.73 -10.98
N ILE A 238 28.42 -4.80 -11.25
CA ILE A 238 27.21 -5.06 -12.00
C ILE A 238 27.20 -4.20 -13.27
N THR A 239 26.98 -4.84 -14.41
CA THR A 239 26.85 -4.17 -15.69
C THR A 239 25.38 -3.99 -16.03
N LEU A 240 24.96 -2.73 -16.23
CA LEU A 240 23.61 -2.40 -16.69
C LEU A 240 23.67 -1.96 -18.16
N GLY A 241 22.89 -2.63 -19.03
CA GLY A 241 22.71 -2.22 -20.41
C GLY A 241 21.49 -1.33 -20.58
N PHE A 242 21.62 -0.28 -21.39
CA PHE A 242 20.55 0.69 -21.65
C PHE A 242 20.29 0.84 -23.15
N GLU A 243 19.02 1.00 -23.52
CA GLU A 243 18.60 1.42 -24.85
C GLU A 243 17.68 2.63 -24.72
N GLN A 244 18.04 3.74 -25.37
CA GLN A 244 17.28 5.00 -25.30
C GLN A 244 16.97 5.48 -23.87
N GLY A 245 17.91 5.31 -22.94
CA GLY A 245 17.77 5.70 -21.53
C GLY A 245 16.91 4.75 -20.68
N VAL A 246 16.53 3.60 -21.21
CA VAL A 246 15.77 2.56 -20.50
C VAL A 246 16.66 1.35 -20.26
N PRO A 247 16.72 0.79 -19.02
CA PRO A 247 17.50 -0.40 -18.74
C PRO A 247 16.91 -1.62 -19.45
N THR A 248 17.75 -2.44 -20.06
CA THR A 248 17.34 -3.61 -20.87
C THR A 248 18.04 -4.89 -20.46
N SER A 249 19.17 -4.80 -19.74
CA SER A 249 19.93 -5.98 -19.32
C SER A 249 20.69 -5.74 -18.01
N ILE A 250 20.95 -6.82 -17.30
CA ILE A 250 21.83 -6.89 -16.11
C ILE A 250 22.87 -7.98 -16.38
N ASN A 251 24.16 -7.69 -16.22
CA ASN A 251 25.27 -8.62 -16.42
C ASN A 251 25.21 -9.37 -17.78
N GLY A 252 24.77 -8.68 -18.83
CA GLY A 252 24.63 -9.22 -20.18
C GLY A 252 23.32 -10.00 -20.41
N GLN A 253 22.56 -10.35 -19.37
CA GLN A 253 21.26 -11.00 -19.51
C GLN A 253 20.19 -9.97 -19.86
N ARG A 254 19.49 -10.17 -20.98
CA ARG A 254 18.31 -9.38 -21.37
C ARG A 254 17.04 -9.98 -20.74
N PHE A 255 16.10 -9.11 -20.41
CA PHE A 255 14.82 -9.51 -19.79
C PHE A 255 13.65 -9.26 -20.77
N ALA A 256 12.66 -10.14 -20.73
CA ALA A 256 11.47 -10.00 -21.56
C ALA A 256 10.58 -8.83 -21.12
N SER A 257 10.56 -8.53 -19.83
CA SER A 257 9.84 -7.39 -19.27
C SER A 257 10.72 -6.56 -18.34
N ARG A 258 10.34 -5.29 -18.18
CA ARG A 258 11.02 -4.40 -17.22
C ARG A 258 10.73 -4.82 -15.76
N VAL A 259 9.58 -5.44 -15.51
CA VAL A 259 9.25 -5.98 -14.19
C VAL A 259 10.26 -7.08 -13.82
N GLU A 260 10.53 -8.02 -14.73
CA GLU A 260 11.54 -9.07 -14.50
C GLU A 260 12.94 -8.49 -14.26
N LEU A 261 13.32 -7.46 -15.00
CA LEU A 261 14.61 -6.77 -14.79
C LEU A 261 14.68 -6.16 -13.38
N PHE A 262 13.62 -5.48 -12.92
CA PHE A 262 13.60 -4.89 -11.58
C PHE A 262 13.55 -5.97 -10.49
N MET A 263 12.83 -7.07 -10.72
CA MET A 263 12.84 -8.22 -9.80
C MET A 263 14.24 -8.83 -9.69
N GLU A 264 14.97 -8.95 -10.81
CA GLU A 264 16.34 -9.42 -10.78
C GLU A 264 17.28 -8.44 -10.07
N ALA A 265 17.14 -7.13 -10.32
CA ALA A 265 17.89 -6.11 -9.60
C ALA A 265 17.70 -6.16 -8.07
N ASN A 266 16.51 -6.55 -7.62
CA ASN A 266 16.24 -6.70 -6.20
C ASN A 266 16.80 -8.01 -5.59
N ARG A 267 17.24 -8.95 -6.43
CA ARG A 267 17.89 -10.20 -5.97
C ARG A 267 19.40 -10.05 -5.75
N ILE A 268 20.00 -9.11 -6.44
CA ILE A 268 21.41 -8.75 -6.31
C ILE A 268 21.63 -7.91 -5.06
#